data_a4d3726da7a4c1c92189d0a1c8bd0460
#
_entry.id   a4d3726da7a4c1c92189d0a1c8bd0460
#
_cell.length_a   1.000
_cell.length_b   1.000
_cell.length_c   1.000
_cell.angle_alpha   90.00
_cell.angle_beta   90.00
_cell.angle_gamma   90.00
#
_symmetry.space_group_name_H-M   'P 1'
#
loop_
_entity.id
_entity.type
_entity.pdbx_description
1 polymer ?
#
loop_
_entity_poly.entity_id
_entity_poly.type
_entity_poly.pdbx_seq_one_letter_code
_entity_poly.pdbx_strand_id
1 'polypeptide(L)'
;MSEELYTMKEAMLYSQRIAQLSKALWKAVERDWQTWIKPFDLNINEHHILWISFHLKGASISDVAKFGVMHVSTAFNFSKKLEERGLLKFSKRDEDR
;
A
#
# COMPACT_ATOMS: atom_id res chain seq x y z
N MET A 1 38.26 -16.04 2.82
CA MET A 1 38.28 -14.59 2.56
C MET A 1 37.74 -14.24 1.18
N SER A 2 38.35 -14.79 0.12
CA SER A 2 37.88 -14.49 -1.23
C SER A 2 36.45 -15.00 -1.48
N GLU A 3 36.07 -16.12 -0.88
CA GLU A 3 34.71 -16.66 -1.00
C GLU A 3 33.69 -15.76 -0.35
N GLU A 4 33.99 -15.23 0.83
CA GLU A 4 33.09 -14.33 1.53
C GLU A 4 32.89 -13.04 0.74
N LEU A 5 33.98 -12.50 0.20
CA LEU A 5 33.95 -11.28 -0.60
C LEU A 5 33.11 -11.50 -1.87
N TYR A 6 33.32 -12.63 -2.51
CA TYR A 6 32.60 -12.99 -3.71
C TYR A 6 31.12 -13.15 -3.39
N THR A 7 30.79 -13.82 -2.30
CA THR A 7 29.40 -14.02 -1.87
C THR A 7 28.71 -12.69 -1.55
N MET A 8 29.44 -11.76 -0.93
CA MET A 8 28.90 -10.44 -0.65
C MET A 8 28.58 -9.68 -1.94
N LYS A 9 29.47 -9.72 -2.91
CA LYS A 9 29.25 -9.07 -4.20
C LYS A 9 28.04 -9.68 -4.90
N GLU A 10 27.93 -11.00 -4.89
CA GLU A 10 26.80 -11.67 -5.49
C GLU A 10 25.50 -11.27 -4.80
N ALA A 11 25.51 -11.25 -3.47
CA ALA A 11 24.32 -10.86 -2.71
C ALA A 11 23.88 -9.44 -3.05
N MET A 12 24.86 -8.52 -3.18
CA MET A 12 24.55 -7.15 -3.56
C MET A 12 23.98 -7.05 -4.97
N LEU A 13 24.55 -7.79 -5.90
CA LEU A 13 24.06 -7.81 -7.27
C LEU A 13 22.64 -8.40 -7.33
N TYR A 14 22.41 -9.47 -6.59
CA TYR A 14 21.08 -10.06 -6.51
C TYR A 14 20.08 -9.10 -5.90
N SER A 15 20.47 -8.42 -4.82
CA SER A 15 19.59 -7.46 -4.16
C SER A 15 19.21 -6.33 -5.10
N GLN A 16 20.17 -5.81 -5.86
CA GLN A 16 19.90 -4.76 -6.84
C GLN A 16 18.96 -5.24 -7.94
N ARG A 17 19.21 -6.46 -8.42
CA ARG A 17 18.39 -7.04 -9.48
C ARG A 17 16.96 -7.25 -8.99
N ILE A 18 16.79 -7.79 -7.78
CA ILE A 18 15.49 -8.01 -7.19
C ILE A 18 14.76 -6.68 -7.02
N ALA A 19 15.46 -5.68 -6.48
CA ALA A 19 14.88 -4.36 -6.30
C ALA A 19 14.42 -3.76 -7.63
N GLN A 20 15.25 -3.88 -8.65
CA GLN A 20 14.94 -3.35 -9.98
C GLN A 20 13.76 -4.07 -10.62
N LEU A 21 13.75 -5.39 -10.52
CA LEU A 21 12.64 -6.19 -11.05
C LEU A 21 11.35 -5.92 -10.28
N SER A 22 11.45 -5.77 -8.96
CA SER A 22 10.29 -5.46 -8.12
C SER A 22 9.71 -4.09 -8.50
N LYS A 23 10.58 -3.13 -8.75
CA LYS A 23 10.15 -1.79 -9.17
C LYS A 23 9.47 -1.84 -10.54
N ALA A 24 10.04 -2.58 -11.47
CA ALA A 24 9.46 -2.73 -12.80
C ALA A 24 8.11 -3.42 -12.74
N LEU A 25 8.02 -4.48 -11.94
CA LEU A 25 6.77 -5.19 -11.73
C LEU A 25 5.72 -4.27 -11.11
N TRP A 26 6.11 -3.53 -10.08
CA TRP A 26 5.20 -2.61 -9.41
C TRP A 26 4.69 -1.53 -10.37
N LYS A 27 5.56 -0.99 -11.21
CA LYS A 27 5.17 0.02 -12.19
C LYS A 27 4.14 -0.53 -13.18
N ALA A 28 4.31 -1.76 -13.61
CA ALA A 28 3.37 -2.41 -14.51
C ALA A 28 2.02 -2.64 -13.82
N VAL A 29 2.05 -3.17 -12.61
CA VAL A 29 0.85 -3.42 -11.80
C VAL A 29 0.12 -2.11 -11.52
N GLU A 30 0.88 -1.08 -11.13
CA GLU A 30 0.32 0.23 -10.82
C GLU A 30 -0.42 0.82 -12.02
N ARG A 31 0.18 0.73 -13.20
CA ARG A 31 -0.43 1.25 -14.42
C ARG A 31 -1.74 0.54 -14.73
N ASP A 32 -1.75 -0.78 -14.63
CA ASP A 32 -2.95 -1.56 -14.89
C ASP A 32 -4.02 -1.28 -13.84
N TRP A 33 -3.61 -1.18 -12.60
CA TRP A 33 -4.49 -0.87 -11.49
C TRP A 33 -5.15 0.49 -11.68
N GLN A 34 -4.36 1.52 -12.01
CA GLN A 34 -4.88 2.86 -12.25
C GLN A 34 -5.91 2.86 -13.38
N THR A 35 -5.61 2.14 -14.46
CA THR A 35 -6.52 2.04 -15.59
C THR A 35 -7.83 1.38 -15.18
N TRP A 36 -7.74 0.33 -14.37
CA TRP A 36 -8.91 -0.43 -13.95
C TRP A 36 -9.83 0.34 -13.02
N ILE A 37 -9.27 1.14 -12.13
CA ILE A 37 -10.07 1.89 -11.15
C ILE A 37 -10.51 3.28 -11.62
N LYS A 38 -9.98 3.74 -12.73
CA LYS A 38 -10.27 5.07 -13.26
C LYS A 38 -11.78 5.36 -13.40
N PRO A 39 -12.59 4.42 -13.92
CA PRO A 39 -14.03 4.67 -14.05
C PRO A 39 -14.74 4.92 -12.71
N PHE A 40 -14.14 4.53 -11.60
CA PHE A 40 -14.73 4.70 -10.27
C PHE A 40 -14.27 5.99 -9.59
N ASP A 41 -13.46 6.79 -10.27
CA ASP A 41 -12.92 8.04 -9.74
C ASP A 41 -12.18 7.80 -8.41
N LEU A 42 -11.32 6.80 -8.42
CA LEU A 42 -10.49 6.44 -7.28
C LEU A 42 -9.03 6.44 -7.68
N ASN A 43 -8.16 6.80 -6.75
CA ASN A 43 -6.72 6.57 -6.93
C ASN A 43 -6.34 5.23 -6.28
N ILE A 44 -5.11 4.81 -6.47
CA ILE A 44 -4.64 3.51 -5.96
C ILE A 44 -4.77 3.43 -4.45
N ASN A 45 -4.37 4.49 -3.74
CA ASN A 45 -4.44 4.48 -2.28
C ASN A 45 -5.88 4.39 -1.78
N GLU A 46 -6.78 5.11 -2.41
CA GLU A 46 -8.20 5.07 -2.04
C GLU A 46 -8.78 3.68 -2.26
N HIS A 47 -8.52 3.11 -3.42
CA HIS A 47 -8.99 1.77 -3.73
C HIS A 47 -8.41 0.74 -2.77
N HIS A 48 -7.12 0.86 -2.48
CA HIS A 48 -6.44 -0.08 -1.58
C HIS A 48 -7.02 -0.01 -0.17
N ILE A 49 -7.28 1.21 0.31
CA ILE A 49 -7.89 1.39 1.63
C ILE A 49 -9.29 0.76 1.68
N LEU A 50 -10.10 0.96 0.65
CA LEU A 50 -11.41 0.35 0.58
C LEU A 50 -11.32 -1.18 0.61
N TRP A 51 -10.37 -1.73 -0.16
CA TRP A 51 -10.16 -3.17 -0.20
C TRP A 51 -9.75 -3.72 1.16
N ILE A 52 -8.80 -3.05 1.82
CA ILE A 52 -8.33 -3.45 3.15
C ILE A 52 -9.47 -3.36 4.16
N SER A 53 -10.22 -2.26 4.14
CA SER A 53 -11.32 -2.04 5.06
C SER A 53 -12.42 -3.08 4.90
N PHE A 54 -12.65 -3.50 3.67
CA PHE A 54 -13.62 -4.56 3.39
C PHE A 54 -13.19 -5.89 3.98
N HIS A 55 -11.90 -6.22 3.85
CA HIS A 55 -11.37 -7.51 4.31
C HIS A 55 -11.06 -7.54 5.80
N LEU A 56 -10.67 -6.40 6.35
CA LEU A 56 -10.33 -6.27 7.77
C LEU A 56 -11.39 -5.43 8.47
N LYS A 57 -12.58 -5.95 8.56
CA LYS A 57 -13.68 -5.21 9.18
C LYS A 57 -13.32 -4.74 10.58
N GLY A 58 -13.53 -3.46 10.83
CA GLY A 58 -13.21 -2.86 12.13
C GLY A 58 -11.74 -2.57 12.34
N ALA A 59 -10.94 -2.59 11.28
CA ALA A 59 -9.52 -2.27 11.38
C ALA A 59 -9.32 -0.81 11.77
N SER A 60 -8.29 -0.55 12.58
CA SER A 60 -7.89 0.80 12.91
C SER A 60 -7.15 1.44 11.74
N ILE A 61 -7.00 2.77 11.79
CA ILE A 61 -6.20 3.48 10.79
C ILE A 61 -4.77 2.95 10.76
N SER A 62 -4.24 2.62 11.95
CA SER A 62 -2.88 2.05 12.05
C SER A 62 -2.79 0.70 11.34
N ASP A 63 -3.80 -0.15 11.47
CA ASP A 63 -3.83 -1.44 10.79
C ASP A 63 -3.92 -1.25 9.29
N VAL A 64 -4.74 -0.34 8.83
CA VAL A 64 -4.87 -0.03 7.40
C VAL A 64 -3.54 0.43 6.83
N ALA A 65 -2.86 1.33 7.54
CA ALA A 65 -1.56 1.84 7.11
C ALA A 65 -0.53 0.72 7.03
N LYS A 66 -0.53 -0.16 8.02
CA LYS A 66 0.42 -1.27 8.09
C LYS A 66 0.19 -2.25 6.94
N PHE A 67 -1.05 -2.66 6.71
CA PHE A 67 -1.37 -3.57 5.62
C PHE A 67 -1.15 -2.95 4.25
N GLY A 68 -1.47 -1.67 4.11
CA GLY A 68 -1.32 -0.97 2.85
C GLY A 68 0.10 -0.47 2.59
N VAL A 69 1.01 -0.69 3.53
CA VAL A 69 2.39 -0.24 3.45
C VAL A 69 2.44 1.26 3.12
N MET A 70 1.75 2.05 3.94
CA MET A 70 1.70 3.50 3.78
C MET A 70 1.81 4.16 5.15
N HIS A 71 2.09 5.46 5.14
CA HIS A 71 2.14 6.22 6.39
C HIS A 71 0.74 6.35 6.99
N VAL A 72 0.69 6.41 8.32
CA VAL A 72 -0.59 6.56 9.03
C VAL A 72 -1.30 7.84 8.59
N SER A 73 -0.56 8.92 8.41
CA SER A 73 -1.15 10.19 7.94
C SER A 73 -1.77 10.05 6.56
N THR A 74 -1.12 9.31 5.67
CA THR A 74 -1.65 9.04 4.33
C THR A 74 -2.94 8.24 4.42
N ALA A 75 -2.92 7.17 5.23
CA ALA A 75 -4.10 6.33 5.44
C ALA A 75 -5.26 7.15 6.01
N PHE A 76 -4.96 7.99 6.99
CA PHE A 76 -5.98 8.85 7.61
C PHE A 76 -6.59 9.83 6.60
N ASN A 77 -5.73 10.53 5.86
CA ASN A 77 -6.21 11.56 4.93
C ASN A 77 -7.08 10.98 3.82
N PHE A 78 -6.65 9.87 3.23
CA PHE A 78 -7.45 9.23 2.18
C PHE A 78 -8.72 8.60 2.74
N SER A 79 -8.65 8.05 3.95
CA SER A 79 -9.83 7.49 4.60
C SER A 79 -10.87 8.58 4.88
N LYS A 80 -10.43 9.77 5.29
CA LYS A 80 -11.33 10.90 5.48
C LYS A 80 -12.02 11.31 4.19
N LYS A 81 -11.28 11.35 3.10
CA LYS A 81 -11.86 11.67 1.80
C LYS A 81 -12.90 10.63 1.37
N LEU A 82 -12.60 9.36 1.64
CA LEU A 82 -13.53 8.29 1.34
C LEU A 82 -14.79 8.38 2.19
N GLU A 83 -14.64 8.77 3.45
CA GLU A 83 -15.77 8.98 4.34
C GLU A 83 -16.65 10.12 3.82
N GLU A 84 -16.05 11.21 3.37
CA GLU A 84 -16.77 12.34 2.80
C GLU A 84 -17.58 11.94 1.55
N ARG A 85 -17.06 10.98 0.80
CA ARG A 85 -17.75 10.45 -0.38
C ARG A 85 -18.77 9.39 -0.05
N GLY A 86 -18.92 9.03 1.21
CA GLY A 86 -19.88 8.03 1.65
C GLY A 86 -19.46 6.60 1.38
N LEU A 87 -18.18 6.38 1.06
CA LEU A 87 -17.66 5.05 0.73
C LEU A 87 -17.06 4.32 1.92
N LEU A 88 -16.84 5.04 3.00
CA LEU A 88 -16.23 4.52 4.20
C LEU A 88 -16.85 5.22 5.39
N LYS A 89 -16.88 4.53 6.53
CA LYS A 89 -17.41 5.11 7.75
C LYS A 89 -16.46 4.83 8.91
N PHE A 90 -16.10 5.89 9.62
CA PHE A 90 -15.33 5.73 10.84
C PHE A 90 -16.29 5.34 11.98
N SER A 91 -15.87 4.37 12.77
CA SER A 91 -16.64 4.02 13.94
C SER A 91 -16.21 4.91 15.11
N LYS A 92 -17.10 5.03 16.08
CA LYS A 92 -16.84 5.80 17.28
C LYS A 92 -15.64 5.26 18.06
N ARG A 93 -15.41 3.97 17.92
CA ARG A 93 -14.32 3.29 18.57
C ARG A 93 -12.96 3.78 18.11
N ASP A 94 -12.86 4.12 16.82
CA ASP A 94 -11.62 4.66 16.27
C ASP A 94 -11.37 6.07 16.77
N GLU A 95 -12.42 6.83 17.01
CA GLU A 95 -12.33 8.19 17.49
C GLU A 95 -11.83 8.26 18.93
N ASP A 96 -12.09 7.24 19.70
CA ASP A 96 -11.69 7.18 21.10
C ASP A 96 -10.21 6.87 21.29
N ARG A 97 -9.53 6.62 20.23
CA ARG A 97 -8.11 6.35 20.24
C ARG A 97 -7.34 7.54 19.70
#